data_8ba5dc9d7bce2c1430e64d586548cddd
#
_entry.id   8ba5dc9d7bce2c1430e64d586548cddd
#
_cell.length_a   1.000
_cell.length_b   1.000
_cell.length_c   1.000
_cell.angle_alpha   90.00
_cell.angle_beta   90.00
_cell.angle_gamma   90.00
#
_symmetry.space_group_name_H-M   'P 1'
#
loop_
_entity.id
_entity.type
_entity.pdbx_description
1 polymer ?
#
loop_
_entity_poly.entity_id
_entity_poly.type
_entity_poly.pdbx_seq_one_letter_code
_entity_poly.pdbx_strand_id
1 'polypeptide(L)'
;MNLPQACAVATLALIATLPADGVAQAWPVKPVRVVIPWPAGGSNDVVGRIVMQELARTFAQPFVIENRAGAAGSIGADVVAKAPGDGYTLMVHSTTHVGNAHLYGKKLTYDTMKDFTGVARLSSQPGVLAVHPSLPVKTVRDFVALAKSRPGQINYSSSGNGSAPHLQMALLISMAGINITHVPYKGGAPQVAALMAGETQASFATIGTVISQIQAGRLRPLGVGSATRSSVLPDVPTIAEAGLPGYEMSPWIGVFAPAGTPRPVIDRLNREINATLALPEVVATLGKQALDVAPTTVDEFNRILQVDFEKYGKLIALTGARVE
;
A
#
# COMPACT_ATOMS: atom_id res chain seq x y z
N MET A 1 44.25 26.10 76.97
CA MET A 1 44.14 26.96 75.79
C MET A 1 43.57 26.10 74.67
N ASN A 2 42.34 26.38 74.34
CA ASN A 2 41.43 25.49 73.62
C ASN A 2 41.46 25.64 72.09
N LEU A 3 41.58 24.55 71.34
CA LEU A 3 41.30 24.51 69.89
C LEU A 3 39.80 24.11 69.74
N PRO A 4 39.07 24.75 68.83
CA PRO A 4 37.78 24.23 68.41
C PRO A 4 37.88 23.33 67.16
N GLN A 5 37.15 22.23 67.25
CA GLN A 5 36.94 21.25 66.19
C GLN A 5 36.08 21.82 65.07
N ALA A 6 36.53 21.64 63.81
CA ALA A 6 35.73 21.93 62.63
C ALA A 6 34.96 20.67 62.21
N CYS A 7 33.63 20.73 62.25
CA CYS A 7 32.72 19.72 61.69
C CYS A 7 32.62 19.95 60.15
N ALA A 8 33.09 18.98 59.40
CA ALA A 8 32.83 18.90 57.95
C ALA A 8 31.51 18.22 57.69
N VAL A 9 30.52 18.94 57.18
CA VAL A 9 29.23 18.40 56.73
C VAL A 9 29.44 17.96 55.26
N ALA A 10 29.46 16.66 55.01
CA ALA A 10 29.43 16.04 53.70
C ALA A 10 27.99 16.01 53.19
N THR A 11 27.64 16.88 52.23
CA THR A 11 26.34 16.86 51.57
C THR A 11 26.40 15.84 50.43
N LEU A 12 25.76 14.67 50.63
CA LEU A 12 25.60 13.62 49.61
C LEU A 12 24.51 14.06 48.65
N ALA A 13 24.89 14.46 47.41
CA ALA A 13 23.95 14.75 46.35
C ALA A 13 23.39 13.42 45.78
N LEU A 14 22.17 13.08 46.15
CA LEU A 14 21.42 11.94 45.60
C LEU A 14 20.92 12.31 44.21
N ILE A 15 21.69 11.95 43.16
CA ILE A 15 21.23 12.05 41.76
C ILE A 15 20.17 10.97 41.55
N ALA A 16 18.92 11.37 41.62
CA ALA A 16 17.80 10.52 41.23
C ALA A 16 17.84 10.26 39.69
N THR A 17 18.31 9.08 39.31
CA THR A 17 18.15 8.57 37.93
C THR A 17 16.68 8.26 37.70
N LEU A 18 15.98 9.17 37.03
CA LEU A 18 14.62 8.90 36.54
C LEU A 18 14.70 7.84 35.46
N PRO A 19 13.89 6.76 35.51
CA PRO A 19 13.88 5.75 34.48
C PRO A 19 13.41 6.38 33.16
N ALA A 20 14.13 6.09 32.05
CA ALA A 20 13.82 6.56 30.71
C ALA A 20 12.53 5.95 30.12
N ASP A 21 11.86 5.07 30.86
CA ASP A 21 10.63 4.36 30.42
C ASP A 21 9.37 5.24 30.37
N GLY A 22 9.42 6.46 30.94
CA GLY A 22 8.25 7.34 31.02
C GLY A 22 7.82 8.01 29.71
N VAL A 23 8.70 8.09 28.70
CA VAL A 23 8.40 8.87 27.48
C VAL A 23 7.49 8.09 26.51
N ALA A 24 7.60 6.75 26.46
CA ALA A 24 6.80 5.94 25.55
C ALA A 24 5.34 5.76 26.01
N GLN A 25 5.07 5.84 27.32
CA GLN A 25 3.70 5.74 27.86
C GLN A 25 2.87 7.02 27.64
N ALA A 26 3.53 8.17 27.49
CA ALA A 26 2.84 9.46 27.31
C ALA A 26 2.59 9.83 25.83
N TRP A 27 3.18 9.12 24.85
CA TRP A 27 2.95 9.41 23.43
C TRP A 27 1.58 8.87 22.97
N PRO A 28 0.79 9.61 22.17
CA PRO A 28 0.96 11.00 21.77
C PRO A 28 0.36 11.98 22.80
N VAL A 29 1.02 13.12 23.02
CA VAL A 29 0.53 14.21 23.89
C VAL A 29 0.12 15.46 23.10
N LYS A 30 0.24 15.42 21.79
CA LYS A 30 -0.14 16.47 20.84
C LYS A 30 -0.65 15.85 19.55
N PRO A 31 -1.32 16.60 18.65
CA PRO A 31 -1.79 16.09 17.37
C PRO A 31 -0.69 15.40 16.54
N VAL A 32 -1.07 14.28 15.91
CA VAL A 32 -0.21 13.53 14.97
C VAL A 32 -0.59 13.90 13.54
N ARG A 33 0.37 14.34 12.77
CA ARG A 33 0.23 14.64 11.34
C ARG A 33 0.29 13.36 10.52
N VAL A 34 -0.65 13.17 9.61
CA VAL A 34 -0.71 12.00 8.71
C VAL A 34 -0.71 12.48 7.27
N VAL A 35 0.40 12.28 6.58
CA VAL A 35 0.52 12.62 5.16
C VAL A 35 -0.02 11.47 4.32
N ILE A 36 -1.01 11.76 3.45
CA ILE A 36 -1.50 10.85 2.44
C ILE A 36 -1.06 11.39 1.08
N PRO A 37 -0.08 10.77 0.39
CA PRO A 37 0.50 11.28 -0.84
C PRO A 37 -0.39 11.03 -2.07
N TRP A 38 -1.71 11.08 -1.90
CA TRP A 38 -2.73 10.85 -2.90
C TRP A 38 -3.87 11.85 -2.76
N PRO A 39 -4.64 12.11 -3.84
CA PRO A 39 -5.83 12.95 -3.77
C PRO A 39 -6.85 12.41 -2.78
N ALA A 40 -7.62 13.31 -2.17
CA ALA A 40 -8.73 12.95 -1.32
C ALA A 40 -9.77 12.10 -2.08
N GLY A 41 -10.41 11.15 -1.37
CA GLY A 41 -11.41 10.24 -1.92
C GLY A 41 -10.84 9.02 -2.65
N GLY A 42 -9.53 8.92 -2.87
CA GLY A 42 -8.88 7.71 -3.36
C GLY A 42 -8.75 6.63 -2.28
N SER A 43 -8.46 5.37 -2.66
CA SER A 43 -8.39 4.23 -1.72
C SER A 43 -7.44 4.50 -0.54
N ASN A 44 -6.28 5.11 -0.77
CA ASN A 44 -5.35 5.46 0.32
C ASN A 44 -5.96 6.45 1.31
N ASP A 45 -6.70 7.43 0.81
CA ASP A 45 -7.36 8.45 1.64
C ASP A 45 -8.51 7.83 2.44
N VAL A 46 -9.34 7.02 1.79
CA VAL A 46 -10.47 6.35 2.45
C VAL A 46 -9.99 5.42 3.56
N VAL A 47 -9.05 4.52 3.28
CA VAL A 47 -8.48 3.61 4.29
C VAL A 47 -7.81 4.39 5.41
N GLY A 48 -6.99 5.39 5.04
CA GLY A 48 -6.32 6.24 6.00
C GLY A 48 -7.29 6.94 6.94
N ARG A 49 -8.36 7.57 6.42
CA ARG A 49 -9.36 8.28 7.25
C ARG A 49 -10.07 7.35 8.21
N ILE A 50 -10.51 6.18 7.76
CA ILE A 50 -11.19 5.20 8.60
C ILE A 50 -10.29 4.80 9.77
N VAL A 51 -9.04 4.40 9.50
CA VAL A 51 -8.12 3.94 10.55
C VAL A 51 -7.70 5.10 11.46
N MET A 52 -7.35 6.26 10.92
CA MET A 52 -6.88 7.39 11.72
C MET A 52 -7.99 8.01 12.58
N GLN A 53 -9.25 7.93 12.18
CA GLN A 53 -10.38 8.34 12.99
C GLN A 53 -10.53 7.47 14.24
N GLU A 54 -10.37 6.15 14.12
CA GLU A 54 -10.42 5.24 15.27
C GLU A 54 -9.18 5.41 16.18
N LEU A 55 -8.01 5.60 15.60
CA LEU A 55 -6.80 5.90 16.38
C LEU A 55 -6.95 7.21 17.16
N ALA A 56 -7.58 8.23 16.57
CA ALA A 56 -7.84 9.49 17.28
C ALA A 56 -8.72 9.30 18.51
N ARG A 57 -9.71 8.39 18.46
CA ARG A 57 -10.54 8.01 19.62
C ARG A 57 -9.72 7.26 20.67
N THR A 58 -8.94 6.25 20.24
CA THR A 58 -8.14 5.41 21.12
C THR A 58 -7.06 6.20 21.87
N PHE A 59 -6.39 7.10 21.18
CA PHE A 59 -5.30 7.91 21.75
C PHE A 59 -5.77 9.20 22.42
N ALA A 60 -7.05 9.57 22.27
CA ALA A 60 -7.60 10.87 22.71
C ALA A 60 -6.79 12.07 22.18
N GLN A 61 -6.21 11.92 20.98
CA GLN A 61 -5.41 12.94 20.28
C GLN A 61 -5.78 12.98 18.80
N PRO A 62 -5.84 14.15 18.18
CA PRO A 62 -6.14 14.26 16.75
C PRO A 62 -5.07 13.61 15.86
N PHE A 63 -5.49 12.84 14.86
CA PHE A 63 -4.68 12.40 13.73
C PHE A 63 -5.08 13.25 12.51
N VAL A 64 -4.28 14.28 12.22
CA VAL A 64 -4.62 15.30 11.22
C VAL A 64 -4.13 14.87 9.86
N ILE A 65 -5.07 14.59 8.95
CA ILE A 65 -4.79 14.12 7.59
C ILE A 65 -4.47 15.30 6.68
N GLU A 66 -3.38 15.19 5.94
CA GLU A 66 -2.93 16.11 4.91
C GLU A 66 -2.70 15.37 3.59
N ASN A 67 -3.48 15.68 2.57
CA ASN A 67 -3.30 15.11 1.23
C ASN A 67 -2.20 15.87 0.48
N ARG A 68 -1.08 15.20 0.14
CA ARG A 68 0.07 15.74 -0.61
C ARG A 68 0.33 14.94 -1.87
N ALA A 69 -0.58 15.04 -2.82
CA ALA A 69 -0.51 14.30 -4.08
C ALA A 69 0.59 14.85 -5.01
N GLY A 70 1.07 14.00 -5.90
CA GLY A 70 1.99 14.33 -6.98
C GLY A 70 3.11 13.32 -7.15
N ALA A 71 3.62 13.18 -8.38
CA ALA A 71 4.71 12.28 -8.77
C ALA A 71 4.55 10.85 -8.19
N ALA A 72 3.38 10.24 -8.42
CA ALA A 72 3.01 8.91 -7.89
C ALA A 72 3.21 8.78 -6.36
N GLY A 73 3.00 9.87 -5.60
CA GLY A 73 3.13 9.91 -4.15
C GLY A 73 4.53 10.27 -3.63
N SER A 74 5.54 10.43 -4.49
CA SER A 74 6.90 10.74 -4.05
C SER A 74 7.02 12.12 -3.40
N ILE A 75 6.19 13.11 -3.79
CA ILE A 75 6.18 14.45 -3.16
C ILE A 75 5.79 14.36 -1.68
N GLY A 76 4.71 13.65 -1.36
CA GLY A 76 4.29 13.47 0.03
C GLY A 76 5.23 12.57 0.82
N ALA A 77 5.82 11.55 0.19
CA ALA A 77 6.82 10.70 0.82
C ALA A 77 8.09 11.50 1.20
N ASP A 78 8.57 12.41 0.33
CA ASP A 78 9.71 13.27 0.62
C ASP A 78 9.48 14.14 1.88
N VAL A 79 8.28 14.67 2.05
CA VAL A 79 7.91 15.44 3.26
C VAL A 79 8.06 14.60 4.53
N VAL A 80 7.68 13.31 4.47
CA VAL A 80 7.75 12.40 5.63
C VAL A 80 9.18 11.92 5.87
N ALA A 81 9.93 11.61 4.81
CA ALA A 81 11.34 11.21 4.92
C ALA A 81 12.20 12.28 5.64
N LYS A 82 11.87 13.57 5.48
CA LYS A 82 12.57 14.70 6.08
C LYS A 82 11.99 15.13 7.44
N ALA A 83 10.92 14.49 7.90
CA ALA A 83 10.31 14.81 9.18
C ALA A 83 11.12 14.20 10.36
N PRO A 84 11.06 14.82 11.56
CA PRO A 84 11.66 14.22 12.75
C PRO A 84 11.13 12.82 13.03
N GLY A 85 12.00 11.90 13.45
CA GLY A 85 11.65 10.56 13.88
C GLY A 85 11.10 10.54 15.31
N ASP A 86 10.10 11.38 15.61
CA ASP A 86 9.50 11.52 16.95
C ASP A 86 8.08 10.86 17.04
N GLY A 87 7.63 10.27 15.93
CA GLY A 87 6.32 9.62 15.81
C GLY A 87 5.15 10.58 15.56
N TYR A 88 5.36 11.90 15.46
CA TYR A 88 4.29 12.87 15.21
C TYR A 88 4.06 13.19 13.73
N THR A 89 4.79 12.55 12.84
CA THR A 89 4.51 12.57 11.39
C THR A 89 4.47 11.14 10.89
N LEU A 90 3.36 10.76 10.28
CA LEU A 90 3.13 9.44 9.69
C LEU A 90 2.79 9.58 8.22
N MET A 91 2.89 8.49 7.46
CA MET A 91 2.45 8.41 6.07
C MET A 91 1.51 7.21 5.88
N VAL A 92 0.42 7.42 5.12
CA VAL A 92 -0.39 6.31 4.60
C VAL A 92 -0.13 6.21 3.10
N HIS A 93 0.53 5.13 2.68
CA HIS A 93 0.91 4.93 1.28
C HIS A 93 0.64 3.49 0.82
N SER A 94 0.64 3.27 -0.49
CA SER A 94 0.46 1.96 -1.10
C SER A 94 1.80 1.35 -1.56
N THR A 95 1.75 0.16 -2.11
CA THR A 95 2.89 -0.53 -2.76
C THR A 95 3.62 0.33 -3.79
N THR A 96 2.99 1.38 -4.32
CA THR A 96 3.65 2.37 -5.20
C THR A 96 4.88 2.98 -4.52
N HIS A 97 4.90 3.07 -3.19
CA HIS A 97 6.07 3.56 -2.44
C HIS A 97 7.34 2.76 -2.75
N VAL A 98 7.26 1.43 -2.71
CA VAL A 98 8.41 0.58 -3.07
C VAL A 98 8.69 0.58 -4.57
N GLY A 99 7.65 0.68 -5.40
CA GLY A 99 7.78 0.79 -6.85
C GLY A 99 8.50 2.07 -7.29
N ASN A 100 8.26 3.19 -6.62
CA ASN A 100 8.85 4.48 -6.94
C ASN A 100 10.38 4.46 -6.87
N ALA A 101 10.98 3.69 -5.98
CA ALA A 101 12.44 3.55 -5.91
C ALA A 101 13.06 3.11 -7.24
N HIS A 102 12.37 2.22 -7.94
CA HIS A 102 12.83 1.68 -9.23
C HIS A 102 12.38 2.52 -10.42
N LEU A 103 11.20 3.14 -10.33
CA LEU A 103 10.67 4.01 -11.40
C LEU A 103 11.42 5.33 -11.51
N TYR A 104 11.66 5.97 -10.38
CA TYR A 104 12.32 7.28 -10.33
C TYR A 104 13.83 7.16 -10.16
N GLY A 105 14.32 6.08 -9.52
CA GLY A 105 15.74 5.85 -9.30
C GLY A 105 16.42 7.06 -8.63
N LYS A 106 17.46 7.59 -9.25
CA LYS A 106 18.23 8.74 -8.74
C LYS A 106 17.45 10.08 -8.71
N LYS A 107 16.25 10.14 -9.31
CA LYS A 107 15.39 11.33 -9.23
C LYS A 107 14.67 11.45 -7.87
N LEU A 108 14.62 10.38 -7.05
CA LEU A 108 14.11 10.47 -5.69
C LEU A 108 15.08 11.23 -4.78
N THR A 109 14.52 12.03 -3.89
CA THR A 109 15.24 12.83 -2.90
C THR A 109 15.31 12.15 -1.53
N TYR A 110 14.88 10.88 -1.46
CA TYR A 110 14.87 10.02 -0.27
C TYR A 110 15.19 8.56 -0.67
N ASP A 111 15.61 7.78 0.31
CA ASP A 111 15.79 6.32 0.18
C ASP A 111 14.54 5.60 0.74
N THR A 112 13.80 4.94 -0.15
CA THR A 112 12.54 4.24 0.19
C THR A 112 12.71 3.22 1.32
N MET A 113 13.87 2.57 1.41
CA MET A 113 14.08 1.49 2.38
C MET A 113 14.81 1.95 3.65
N LYS A 114 15.49 3.10 3.63
CA LYS A 114 16.28 3.58 4.76
C LYS A 114 15.62 4.72 5.53
N ASP A 115 14.85 5.58 4.83
CA ASP A 115 14.30 6.79 5.43
C ASP A 115 12.92 6.56 6.06
N PHE A 116 12.39 5.33 5.99
CA PHE A 116 11.09 4.96 6.53
C PHE A 116 11.13 3.66 7.33
N THR A 117 10.26 3.57 8.31
CA THR A 117 9.92 2.34 9.02
C THR A 117 8.48 1.98 8.72
N GLY A 118 8.22 0.76 8.22
CA GLY A 118 6.88 0.21 8.08
C GLY A 118 6.26 -0.04 9.45
N VAL A 119 5.10 0.57 9.71
CA VAL A 119 4.37 0.43 10.97
C VAL A 119 3.38 -0.73 10.93
N ALA A 120 2.49 -0.71 9.94
CA ALA A 120 1.47 -1.75 9.75
C ALA A 120 0.95 -1.74 8.31
N ARG A 121 0.61 -2.91 7.80
CA ARG A 121 -0.23 -3.02 6.61
C ARG A 121 -1.70 -2.86 7.04
N LEU A 122 -2.44 -2.01 6.33
CA LEU A 122 -3.84 -1.72 6.63
C LEU A 122 -4.80 -2.59 5.83
N SER A 123 -4.57 -2.67 4.53
CA SER A 123 -5.46 -3.42 3.63
C SER A 123 -4.71 -4.02 2.46
N SER A 124 -5.27 -5.09 1.90
CA SER A 124 -4.97 -5.60 0.57
C SER A 124 -5.90 -4.96 -0.45
N GLN A 125 -5.39 -4.73 -1.66
CA GLN A 125 -6.14 -4.19 -2.79
C GLN A 125 -6.03 -5.15 -3.99
N PRO A 126 -6.69 -6.30 -3.94
CA PRO A 126 -6.58 -7.26 -5.03
C PRO A 126 -7.10 -6.64 -6.34
N GLY A 127 -6.33 -6.84 -7.41
CA GLY A 127 -6.77 -6.56 -8.75
C GLY A 127 -7.50 -7.77 -9.34
N VAL A 128 -8.44 -7.52 -10.23
CA VAL A 128 -9.07 -8.54 -11.06
C VAL A 128 -8.69 -8.35 -12.52
N LEU A 129 -8.27 -9.42 -13.17
CA LEU A 129 -8.17 -9.47 -14.63
C LEU A 129 -9.59 -9.48 -15.19
N ALA A 130 -10.01 -8.35 -15.73
CA ALA A 130 -11.30 -8.18 -16.37
C ALA A 130 -11.13 -7.99 -17.88
N VAL A 131 -12.07 -8.50 -18.65
CA VAL A 131 -12.10 -8.36 -20.11
C VAL A 131 -13.42 -7.77 -20.56
N HIS A 132 -13.38 -7.06 -21.70
CA HIS A 132 -14.60 -6.65 -22.39
C HIS A 132 -15.35 -7.88 -22.92
N PRO A 133 -16.68 -7.97 -22.82
CA PRO A 133 -17.46 -9.15 -23.23
C PRO A 133 -17.30 -9.57 -24.69
N SER A 134 -16.90 -8.64 -25.58
CA SER A 134 -16.61 -8.95 -26.99
C SER A 134 -15.39 -9.86 -27.19
N LEU A 135 -14.49 -9.94 -26.19
CA LEU A 135 -13.37 -10.87 -26.27
C LEU A 135 -13.89 -12.29 -26.02
N PRO A 136 -13.67 -13.27 -26.94
CA PRO A 136 -14.25 -14.59 -26.87
C PRO A 136 -13.48 -15.51 -25.91
N VAL A 137 -13.34 -15.09 -24.65
CA VAL A 137 -12.65 -15.83 -23.58
C VAL A 137 -13.51 -15.87 -22.32
N LYS A 138 -13.45 -16.98 -21.57
CA LYS A 138 -14.19 -17.17 -20.32
C LYS A 138 -13.29 -17.46 -19.12
N THR A 139 -12.05 -17.85 -19.38
CA THR A 139 -11.07 -18.23 -18.36
C THR A 139 -9.72 -17.57 -18.62
N VAL A 140 -8.84 -17.58 -17.62
CA VAL A 140 -7.44 -17.13 -17.81
C VAL A 140 -6.72 -17.99 -18.85
N ARG A 141 -7.01 -19.30 -18.91
CA ARG A 141 -6.42 -20.20 -19.92
C ARG A 141 -6.85 -19.81 -21.33
N ASP A 142 -8.13 -19.49 -21.54
CA ASP A 142 -8.64 -19.04 -22.86
C ASP A 142 -7.96 -17.72 -23.24
N PHE A 143 -7.82 -16.80 -22.29
CA PHE A 143 -7.16 -15.51 -22.51
C PHE A 143 -5.69 -15.70 -22.94
N VAL A 144 -4.95 -16.54 -22.23
CA VAL A 144 -3.55 -16.86 -22.57
C VAL A 144 -3.46 -17.55 -23.93
N ALA A 145 -4.33 -18.51 -24.23
CA ALA A 145 -4.36 -19.19 -25.53
C ALA A 145 -4.66 -18.23 -26.68
N LEU A 146 -5.64 -17.34 -26.50
CA LEU A 146 -5.97 -16.31 -27.50
C LEU A 146 -4.82 -15.34 -27.71
N ALA A 147 -4.18 -14.87 -26.64
CA ALA A 147 -3.04 -13.95 -26.72
C ALA A 147 -1.83 -14.59 -27.43
N LYS A 148 -1.60 -15.88 -27.22
CA LYS A 148 -0.56 -16.63 -27.95
C LYS A 148 -0.87 -16.79 -29.43
N SER A 149 -2.14 -16.96 -29.80
CA SER A 149 -2.57 -17.10 -31.20
C SER A 149 -2.60 -15.77 -31.95
N ARG A 150 -2.64 -14.64 -31.23
CA ARG A 150 -2.74 -13.27 -31.80
C ARG A 150 -1.75 -12.33 -31.13
N PRO A 151 -0.43 -12.53 -31.29
CA PRO A 151 0.58 -11.73 -30.62
C PRO A 151 0.47 -10.25 -31.04
N GLY A 152 0.47 -9.34 -30.04
CA GLY A 152 0.38 -7.90 -30.24
C GLY A 152 -1.01 -7.35 -30.60
N GLN A 153 -2.03 -8.20 -30.79
CA GLN A 153 -3.37 -7.77 -31.27
C GLN A 153 -4.36 -7.49 -30.11
N ILE A 154 -4.05 -7.87 -28.89
CA ILE A 154 -4.87 -7.57 -27.72
C ILE A 154 -4.29 -6.35 -27.04
N ASN A 155 -5.11 -5.31 -26.85
CA ASN A 155 -4.74 -4.13 -26.09
C ASN A 155 -5.21 -4.29 -24.63
N TYR A 156 -4.35 -3.91 -23.68
CA TYR A 156 -4.76 -3.82 -22.28
C TYR A 156 -4.53 -2.43 -21.72
N SER A 157 -5.49 -1.99 -20.88
CA SER A 157 -5.43 -0.70 -20.20
C SER A 157 -4.78 -0.80 -18.83
N SER A 158 -4.10 0.27 -18.41
CA SER A 158 -3.65 0.50 -17.04
C SER A 158 -3.89 1.93 -16.58
N SER A 159 -3.76 2.20 -15.29
CA SER A 159 -3.85 3.55 -14.73
C SER A 159 -2.55 4.37 -14.88
N GLY A 160 -1.66 3.95 -15.75
CA GLY A 160 -0.41 4.61 -16.11
C GLY A 160 0.80 3.68 -16.00
N ASN A 161 1.93 4.12 -16.54
CA ASN A 161 3.19 3.40 -16.48
C ASN A 161 3.61 3.17 -15.02
N GLY A 162 4.03 1.93 -14.69
CA GLY A 162 4.44 1.55 -13.34
C GLY A 162 3.32 1.46 -12.31
N SER A 163 2.06 1.71 -12.68
CA SER A 163 0.92 1.51 -11.79
C SER A 163 0.72 0.04 -11.45
N ALA A 164 0.01 -0.26 -10.35
CA ALA A 164 -0.29 -1.63 -9.95
C ALA A 164 -0.99 -2.44 -11.07
N PRO A 165 -2.00 -1.91 -11.78
CA PRO A 165 -2.58 -2.59 -12.95
C PRO A 165 -1.58 -2.92 -14.05
N HIS A 166 -0.65 -2.01 -14.34
CA HIS A 166 0.41 -2.26 -15.33
C HIS A 166 1.31 -3.41 -14.89
N LEU A 167 1.79 -3.37 -13.66
CA LEU A 167 2.73 -4.37 -13.14
C LEU A 167 2.07 -5.74 -12.92
N GLN A 168 0.78 -5.79 -12.55
CA GLN A 168 0.00 -7.02 -12.49
C GLN A 168 -0.10 -7.67 -13.87
N MET A 169 -0.38 -6.90 -14.92
CA MET A 169 -0.43 -7.42 -16.28
C MET A 169 0.97 -7.82 -16.77
N ALA A 170 1.99 -7.07 -16.43
CA ALA A 170 3.38 -7.38 -16.79
C ALA A 170 3.85 -8.71 -16.20
N LEU A 171 3.49 -9.00 -14.94
CA LEU A 171 3.76 -10.29 -14.32
C LEU A 171 3.04 -11.42 -15.08
N LEU A 172 1.75 -11.22 -15.42
CA LEU A 172 0.98 -12.20 -16.17
C LEU A 172 1.60 -12.44 -17.57
N ILE A 173 1.96 -11.38 -18.28
CA ILE A 173 2.63 -11.44 -19.59
C ILE A 173 3.91 -12.27 -19.51
N SER A 174 4.76 -11.97 -18.52
CA SER A 174 6.03 -12.66 -18.30
C SER A 174 5.84 -14.15 -17.99
N MET A 175 4.95 -14.46 -17.05
CA MET A 175 4.71 -15.85 -16.62
C MET A 175 4.02 -16.70 -17.70
N ALA A 176 3.11 -16.09 -18.47
CA ALA A 176 2.36 -16.79 -19.51
C ALA A 176 3.11 -16.85 -20.85
N GLY A 177 4.18 -16.06 -21.04
CA GLY A 177 4.90 -15.94 -22.30
C GLY A 177 4.01 -15.44 -23.43
N ILE A 178 3.21 -14.38 -23.19
CA ILE A 178 2.29 -13.78 -24.16
C ILE A 178 2.79 -12.39 -24.58
N ASN A 179 2.32 -11.92 -25.73
CA ASN A 179 2.58 -10.58 -26.23
C ASN A 179 1.25 -9.85 -26.45
N ILE A 180 1.00 -8.81 -25.64
CA ILE A 180 -0.19 -7.93 -25.71
C ILE A 180 0.26 -6.47 -25.55
N THR A 181 -0.50 -5.54 -26.12
CA THR A 181 -0.10 -4.12 -26.22
C THR A 181 -0.61 -3.31 -25.03
N HIS A 182 0.29 -2.58 -24.36
CA HIS A 182 -0.05 -1.68 -23.26
C HIS A 182 -0.59 -0.33 -23.74
N VAL A 183 -1.72 0.09 -23.17
CA VAL A 183 -2.32 1.41 -23.36
C VAL A 183 -2.45 2.09 -22.00
N PRO A 184 -1.55 3.02 -21.63
CA PRO A 184 -1.58 3.71 -20.34
C PRO A 184 -2.62 4.85 -20.34
N TYR A 185 -3.41 4.94 -19.26
CA TYR A 185 -4.34 6.04 -19.02
C TYR A 185 -3.92 6.85 -17.77
N LYS A 186 -4.50 8.05 -17.61
CA LYS A 186 -4.20 8.93 -16.46
C LYS A 186 -5.11 8.61 -15.27
N GLY A 187 -4.98 7.39 -14.71
CA GLY A 187 -5.73 6.93 -13.53
C GLY A 187 -6.74 5.82 -13.81
N GLY A 188 -7.34 5.30 -12.73
CA GLY A 188 -8.23 4.13 -12.80
C GLY A 188 -9.57 4.41 -13.52
N ALA A 189 -10.17 5.58 -13.33
CA ALA A 189 -11.46 5.88 -13.96
C ALA A 189 -11.38 5.88 -15.51
N PRO A 190 -10.45 6.60 -16.18
CA PRO A 190 -10.31 6.51 -17.64
C PRO A 190 -9.84 5.13 -18.12
N GLN A 191 -9.04 4.39 -17.33
CA GLN A 191 -8.67 3.01 -17.61
C GLN A 191 -9.92 2.11 -17.74
N VAL A 192 -10.82 2.18 -16.76
CA VAL A 192 -12.06 1.39 -16.72
C VAL A 192 -13.02 1.84 -17.83
N ALA A 193 -13.12 3.15 -18.09
CA ALA A 193 -13.96 3.67 -19.17
C ALA A 193 -13.52 3.12 -20.55
N ALA A 194 -12.23 3.09 -20.84
CA ALA A 194 -11.69 2.53 -22.07
C ALA A 194 -11.96 1.01 -22.21
N LEU A 195 -11.84 0.25 -21.10
CA LEU A 195 -12.22 -1.17 -21.09
C LEU A 195 -13.72 -1.34 -21.34
N MET A 196 -14.56 -0.52 -20.72
CA MET A 196 -16.02 -0.54 -20.91
C MET A 196 -16.45 -0.18 -22.33
N ALA A 197 -15.72 0.71 -23.00
CA ALA A 197 -15.97 1.12 -24.38
C ALA A 197 -15.43 0.10 -25.42
N GLY A 198 -14.64 -0.90 -24.96
CA GLY A 198 -13.99 -1.87 -25.85
C GLY A 198 -12.76 -1.29 -26.60
N GLU A 199 -12.30 -0.09 -26.28
CA GLU A 199 -11.07 0.49 -26.79
C GLU A 199 -9.85 -0.38 -26.44
N THR A 200 -9.89 -0.96 -25.24
CA THR A 200 -8.99 -2.02 -24.80
C THR A 200 -9.79 -3.27 -24.46
N GLN A 201 -9.19 -4.44 -24.67
CA GLN A 201 -9.90 -5.72 -24.53
C GLN A 201 -9.72 -6.33 -23.14
N ALA A 202 -8.65 -5.96 -22.43
CA ALA A 202 -8.31 -6.50 -21.11
C ALA A 202 -7.79 -5.42 -20.18
N SER A 203 -7.90 -5.65 -18.88
CA SER A 203 -7.29 -4.79 -17.87
C SER A 203 -7.18 -5.56 -16.55
N PHE A 204 -6.10 -5.34 -15.81
CA PHE A 204 -6.18 -5.49 -14.36
C PHE A 204 -6.79 -4.21 -13.79
N ALA A 205 -7.81 -4.35 -12.96
CA ALA A 205 -8.44 -3.21 -12.29
C ALA A 205 -8.61 -3.53 -10.81
N THR A 206 -8.53 -2.53 -9.95
CA THR A 206 -8.90 -2.70 -8.53
C THR A 206 -10.37 -3.13 -8.46
N ILE A 207 -10.67 -4.18 -7.71
CA ILE A 207 -12.01 -4.79 -7.70
C ILE A 207 -13.08 -3.74 -7.39
N GLY A 208 -12.85 -2.87 -6.39
CA GLY A 208 -13.80 -1.82 -6.02
C GLY A 208 -14.18 -0.86 -7.15
N THR A 209 -13.31 -0.68 -8.17
CA THR A 209 -13.60 0.20 -9.32
C THR A 209 -14.43 -0.47 -10.42
N VAL A 210 -14.51 -1.80 -10.44
CA VAL A 210 -15.17 -2.57 -11.50
C VAL A 210 -16.26 -3.51 -11.01
N ILE A 211 -16.45 -3.67 -9.70
CA ILE A 211 -17.39 -4.64 -9.13
C ILE A 211 -18.82 -4.44 -9.64
N SER A 212 -19.30 -3.21 -9.70
CA SER A 212 -20.64 -2.89 -10.23
C SER A 212 -20.79 -3.23 -11.72
N GLN A 213 -19.71 -3.10 -12.49
CA GLN A 213 -19.69 -3.42 -13.92
C GLN A 213 -19.68 -4.96 -14.14
N ILE A 214 -18.97 -5.67 -13.28
CA ILE A 214 -18.94 -7.13 -13.28
C ILE A 214 -20.31 -7.68 -12.90
N GLN A 215 -20.92 -7.18 -11.83
CA GLN A 215 -22.26 -7.58 -11.38
C GLN A 215 -23.34 -7.29 -12.43
N ALA A 216 -23.19 -6.20 -13.17
CA ALA A 216 -24.09 -5.84 -14.28
C ALA A 216 -23.79 -6.61 -15.59
N GLY A 217 -22.81 -7.53 -15.61
CA GLY A 217 -22.41 -8.30 -16.79
C GLY A 217 -21.73 -7.48 -17.90
N ARG A 218 -21.36 -6.22 -17.62
CA ARG A 218 -20.71 -5.32 -18.59
C ARG A 218 -19.21 -5.57 -18.72
N LEU A 219 -18.60 -6.22 -17.73
CA LEU A 219 -17.24 -6.73 -17.76
C LEU A 219 -17.23 -8.18 -17.30
N ARG A 220 -16.34 -8.98 -17.86
CA ARG A 220 -16.15 -10.38 -17.46
C ARG A 220 -14.87 -10.52 -16.63
N PRO A 221 -14.96 -10.92 -15.35
CA PRO A 221 -13.80 -11.24 -14.55
C PRO A 221 -13.25 -12.61 -14.96
N LEU A 222 -11.93 -12.76 -15.06
CA LEU A 222 -11.28 -14.02 -15.38
C LEU A 222 -10.50 -14.59 -14.18
N GLY A 223 -9.92 -13.75 -13.34
CA GLY A 223 -9.16 -14.18 -12.17
C GLY A 223 -8.70 -13.02 -11.33
N VAL A 224 -8.58 -13.21 -10.01
CA VAL A 224 -8.03 -12.24 -9.08
C VAL A 224 -6.53 -12.42 -8.91
N GLY A 225 -5.80 -11.32 -8.76
CA GLY A 225 -4.34 -11.32 -8.70
C GLY A 225 -3.75 -11.70 -7.33
N SER A 226 -4.58 -11.85 -6.31
CA SER A 226 -4.18 -12.22 -4.94
C SER A 226 -3.91 -13.71 -4.79
N ALA A 227 -3.22 -14.09 -3.70
CA ALA A 227 -2.98 -15.50 -3.33
C ALA A 227 -4.27 -16.25 -2.98
N THR A 228 -5.28 -15.52 -2.48
CA THR A 228 -6.61 -16.05 -2.14
C THR A 228 -7.69 -15.34 -2.93
N ARG A 229 -8.85 -15.97 -3.08
CA ARG A 229 -10.01 -15.35 -3.73
C ARG A 229 -10.50 -14.14 -2.95
N SER A 230 -11.09 -13.17 -3.65
CA SER A 230 -11.69 -11.99 -3.01
C SER A 230 -13.03 -12.35 -2.37
N SER A 231 -13.29 -11.82 -1.17
CA SER A 231 -14.56 -11.98 -0.46
C SER A 231 -15.77 -11.41 -1.22
N VAL A 232 -15.55 -10.40 -2.05
CA VAL A 232 -16.61 -9.77 -2.86
C VAL A 232 -16.77 -10.40 -4.26
N LEU A 233 -15.87 -11.30 -4.65
CA LEU A 233 -15.90 -12.08 -5.89
C LEU A 233 -15.55 -13.55 -5.61
N PRO A 234 -16.28 -14.26 -4.74
CA PRO A 234 -15.91 -15.59 -4.26
C PRO A 234 -15.86 -16.65 -5.37
N ASP A 235 -16.67 -16.47 -6.42
CA ASP A 235 -16.73 -17.38 -7.57
C ASP A 235 -15.60 -17.16 -8.58
N VAL A 236 -14.88 -16.04 -8.50
CA VAL A 236 -13.77 -15.75 -9.39
C VAL A 236 -12.49 -16.39 -8.83
N PRO A 237 -11.84 -17.32 -9.58
CA PRO A 237 -10.64 -17.98 -9.10
C PRO A 237 -9.47 -16.99 -9.01
N THR A 238 -8.41 -17.36 -8.27
CA THR A 238 -7.13 -16.65 -8.39
C THR A 238 -6.49 -16.95 -9.75
N ILE A 239 -5.61 -16.07 -10.22
CA ILE A 239 -4.84 -16.30 -11.46
C ILE A 239 -4.02 -17.61 -11.33
N ALA A 240 -3.51 -17.90 -10.12
CA ALA A 240 -2.76 -19.13 -9.83
C ALA A 240 -3.66 -20.37 -10.00
N GLU A 241 -4.86 -20.39 -9.42
CA GLU A 241 -5.85 -21.47 -9.60
C GLU A 241 -6.28 -21.63 -11.05
N ALA A 242 -6.39 -20.51 -11.76
CA ALA A 242 -6.89 -20.45 -13.12
C ALA A 242 -5.87 -20.85 -14.21
N GLY A 243 -4.65 -21.24 -13.83
CA GLY A 243 -3.69 -21.83 -14.77
C GLY A 243 -2.29 -21.20 -14.83
N LEU A 244 -1.96 -20.25 -13.93
CA LEU A 244 -0.61 -19.69 -13.79
C LEU A 244 -0.12 -19.91 -12.36
N PRO A 245 0.27 -21.13 -11.95
CA PRO A 245 0.76 -21.41 -10.61
C PRO A 245 1.93 -20.48 -10.21
N GLY A 246 1.88 -19.97 -8.98
CA GLY A 246 2.88 -19.02 -8.48
C GLY A 246 2.62 -17.55 -8.85
N TYR A 247 1.56 -17.25 -9.64
CA TYR A 247 1.14 -15.88 -9.82
C TYR A 247 0.57 -15.33 -8.52
N GLU A 248 1.17 -14.26 -8.03
CA GLU A 248 0.65 -13.49 -6.92
C GLU A 248 1.10 -12.04 -7.03
N MET A 249 0.16 -11.14 -7.01
CA MET A 249 0.40 -9.72 -6.86
C MET A 249 -0.76 -9.05 -6.14
N SER A 250 -0.56 -8.77 -4.85
CA SER A 250 -1.55 -8.17 -3.95
C SER A 250 -1.07 -6.79 -3.52
N PRO A 251 -1.37 -5.72 -4.27
CA PRO A 251 -1.09 -4.37 -3.81
C PRO A 251 -1.72 -4.14 -2.43
N TRP A 252 -1.07 -3.35 -1.61
CA TRP A 252 -1.49 -3.05 -0.25
C TRP A 252 -1.44 -1.55 0.04
N ILE A 253 -2.11 -1.14 1.12
CA ILE A 253 -1.96 0.16 1.78
C ILE A 253 -1.38 -0.09 3.16
N GLY A 254 -0.43 0.75 3.58
CA GLY A 254 0.21 0.66 4.88
C GLY A 254 0.53 2.01 5.49
N VAL A 255 0.85 1.98 6.77
CA VAL A 255 1.33 3.12 7.56
C VAL A 255 2.84 3.04 7.68
N PHE A 256 3.48 4.19 7.52
CA PHE A 256 4.91 4.38 7.65
C PHE A 256 5.20 5.51 8.63
N ALA A 257 6.32 5.44 9.30
CA ALA A 257 6.91 6.51 10.07
C ALA A 257 8.30 6.87 9.51
N PRO A 258 8.83 8.07 9.76
CA PRO A 258 10.22 8.40 9.49
C PRO A 258 11.17 7.41 10.16
N ALA A 259 12.29 7.10 9.52
CA ALA A 259 13.37 6.33 10.17
C ALA A 259 13.79 6.99 11.48
N GLY A 260 14.22 6.17 12.44
CA GLY A 260 14.60 6.65 13.78
C GLY A 260 13.43 6.89 14.73
N THR A 261 12.18 6.68 14.30
CA THR A 261 11.02 6.70 15.23
C THR A 261 11.21 5.61 16.30
N PRO A 262 11.07 5.93 17.62
CA PRO A 262 11.35 5.00 18.69
C PRO A 262 10.51 3.72 18.57
N ARG A 263 11.13 2.56 18.76
CA ARG A 263 10.46 1.26 18.64
C ARG A 263 9.21 1.15 19.52
N PRO A 264 9.16 1.64 20.77
CA PRO A 264 7.94 1.61 21.57
C PRO A 264 6.76 2.40 20.95
N VAL A 265 7.04 3.49 20.23
CA VAL A 265 6.00 4.27 19.51
C VAL A 265 5.48 3.45 18.33
N ILE A 266 6.38 2.84 17.54
CA ILE A 266 6.04 1.97 16.42
C ILE A 266 5.19 0.78 16.87
N ASP A 267 5.61 0.08 17.94
CA ASP A 267 4.90 -1.08 18.48
C ASP A 267 3.51 -0.70 19.03
N ARG A 268 3.40 0.45 19.67
CA ARG A 268 2.11 0.97 20.15
C ARG A 268 1.18 1.31 18.99
N LEU A 269 1.69 2.01 17.96
CA LEU A 269 0.91 2.28 16.75
C LEU A 269 0.45 0.99 16.07
N ASN A 270 1.35 0.02 15.87
CA ASN A 270 1.01 -1.27 15.25
C ASN A 270 -0.09 -2.00 16.00
N ARG A 271 0.01 -2.09 17.33
CA ARG A 271 -1.00 -2.74 18.16
C ARG A 271 -2.38 -2.10 18.02
N GLU A 272 -2.45 -0.77 18.16
CA GLU A 272 -3.73 -0.04 18.09
C GLU A 272 -4.31 -0.04 16.65
N ILE A 273 -3.46 0.00 15.60
CA ILE A 273 -3.90 -0.18 14.22
C ILE A 273 -4.50 -1.58 14.04
N ASN A 274 -3.82 -2.64 14.48
CA ASN A 274 -4.33 -3.99 14.34
C ASN A 274 -5.64 -4.22 15.13
N ALA A 275 -5.75 -3.63 16.31
CA ALA A 275 -7.02 -3.63 17.07
C ALA A 275 -8.14 -2.90 16.29
N THR A 276 -7.84 -1.76 15.67
CA THR A 276 -8.78 -1.02 14.82
C THR A 276 -9.22 -1.85 13.61
N LEU A 277 -8.29 -2.53 12.94
CA LEU A 277 -8.60 -3.38 11.79
C LEU A 277 -9.44 -4.62 12.14
N ALA A 278 -9.47 -5.02 13.41
CA ALA A 278 -10.31 -6.11 13.89
C ALA A 278 -11.75 -5.68 14.23
N LEU A 279 -12.05 -4.38 14.26
CA LEU A 279 -13.41 -3.88 14.54
C LEU A 279 -14.38 -4.28 13.42
N PRO A 280 -15.53 -4.89 13.73
CA PRO A 280 -16.49 -5.34 12.71
C PRO A 280 -16.97 -4.23 11.77
N GLU A 281 -17.15 -3.02 12.28
CA GLU A 281 -17.56 -1.85 11.50
C GLU A 281 -16.45 -1.39 10.51
N VAL A 282 -15.18 -1.51 10.88
CA VAL A 282 -14.04 -1.19 10.01
C VAL A 282 -13.94 -2.24 8.91
N VAL A 283 -14.02 -3.53 9.26
CA VAL A 283 -14.01 -4.64 8.30
C VAL A 283 -15.17 -4.49 7.30
N ALA A 284 -16.40 -4.23 7.78
CA ALA A 284 -17.56 -4.05 6.93
C ALA A 284 -17.45 -2.82 6.02
N THR A 285 -16.90 -1.72 6.53
CA THR A 285 -16.76 -0.47 5.75
C THR A 285 -15.71 -0.61 4.65
N LEU A 286 -14.57 -1.23 4.94
CA LEU A 286 -13.53 -1.51 3.95
C LEU A 286 -14.00 -2.56 2.95
N GLY A 287 -14.68 -3.62 3.42
CA GLY A 287 -15.24 -4.68 2.57
C GLY A 287 -16.22 -4.17 1.52
N LYS A 288 -17.06 -3.17 1.84
CA LYS A 288 -17.95 -2.51 0.86
C LYS A 288 -17.19 -1.89 -0.32
N GLN A 289 -15.91 -1.59 -0.15
CA GLN A 289 -15.05 -1.04 -1.18
C GLN A 289 -14.11 -2.08 -1.80
N ALA A 290 -14.35 -3.36 -1.52
CA ALA A 290 -13.50 -4.49 -1.93
C ALA A 290 -12.03 -4.33 -1.45
N LEU A 291 -11.87 -3.80 -0.24
CA LEU A 291 -10.60 -3.66 0.45
C LEU A 291 -10.60 -4.65 1.62
N ASP A 292 -9.81 -5.69 1.51
CA ASP A 292 -9.68 -6.67 2.59
C ASP A 292 -8.71 -6.15 3.65
N VAL A 293 -9.09 -6.18 4.92
CA VAL A 293 -8.18 -5.86 6.03
C VAL A 293 -7.00 -6.83 6.01
N ALA A 294 -5.81 -6.33 6.28
CA ALA A 294 -4.60 -7.12 6.17
C ALA A 294 -3.60 -6.83 7.31
N PRO A 295 -3.99 -7.09 8.58
CA PRO A 295 -3.15 -6.80 9.74
C PRO A 295 -1.82 -7.56 9.65
N THR A 296 -0.76 -6.94 10.17
CA THR A 296 0.58 -7.53 10.26
C THR A 296 1.27 -7.03 11.51
N THR A 297 2.21 -7.81 12.03
CA THR A 297 3.22 -7.29 12.93
C THR A 297 4.15 -6.30 12.21
N VAL A 298 4.89 -5.48 12.95
CA VAL A 298 5.90 -4.56 12.40
C VAL A 298 6.92 -5.33 11.56
N ASP A 299 7.42 -6.44 12.09
CA ASP A 299 8.49 -7.21 11.44
C ASP A 299 8.00 -7.94 10.17
N GLU A 300 6.75 -8.43 10.17
CA GLU A 300 6.10 -8.99 8.98
C GLU A 300 5.91 -7.93 7.90
N PHE A 301 5.45 -6.73 8.26
CA PHE A 301 5.27 -5.68 7.26
C PHE A 301 6.60 -5.25 6.65
N ASN A 302 7.65 -5.07 7.47
CA ASN A 302 8.96 -4.71 6.95
C ASN A 302 9.58 -5.84 6.09
N ARG A 303 9.29 -7.12 6.37
CA ARG A 303 9.66 -8.23 5.48
C ARG A 303 8.91 -8.17 4.14
N ILE A 304 7.60 -7.85 4.17
CA ILE A 304 6.80 -7.64 2.94
C ILE A 304 7.40 -6.51 2.11
N LEU A 305 7.80 -5.38 2.73
CA LEU A 305 8.46 -4.28 2.02
C LEU A 305 9.73 -4.72 1.30
N GLN A 306 10.57 -5.53 1.94
CA GLN A 306 11.80 -6.08 1.34
C GLN A 306 11.50 -6.97 0.13
N VAL A 307 10.57 -7.91 0.29
CA VAL A 307 10.17 -8.84 -0.79
C VAL A 307 9.57 -8.08 -1.97
N ASP A 308 8.68 -7.14 -1.68
CA ASP A 308 8.05 -6.34 -2.72
C ASP A 308 9.04 -5.39 -3.39
N PHE A 309 10.00 -4.82 -2.66
CA PHE A 309 11.05 -3.99 -3.25
C PHE A 309 11.80 -4.75 -4.35
N GLU A 310 12.25 -5.97 -4.07
CA GLU A 310 12.93 -6.80 -5.06
C GLU A 310 12.00 -7.21 -6.22
N LYS A 311 10.76 -7.61 -5.90
CA LYS A 311 9.75 -8.03 -6.88
C LYS A 311 9.40 -6.90 -7.85
N TYR A 312 9.12 -5.70 -7.32
CA TYR A 312 8.80 -4.53 -8.12
C TYR A 312 9.99 -4.08 -8.97
N GLY A 313 11.22 -4.17 -8.45
CA GLY A 313 12.43 -3.90 -9.22
C GLY A 313 12.55 -4.79 -10.46
N LYS A 314 12.35 -6.09 -10.29
CA LYS A 314 12.35 -7.05 -11.42
C LYS A 314 11.24 -6.75 -12.43
N LEU A 315 10.01 -6.47 -11.95
CA LEU A 315 8.87 -6.16 -12.83
C LEU A 315 9.06 -4.86 -13.60
N ILE A 316 9.56 -3.82 -12.95
CA ILE A 316 9.81 -2.53 -13.60
C ILE A 316 10.93 -2.66 -14.65
N ALA A 317 11.99 -3.40 -14.33
CA ALA A 317 13.04 -3.69 -15.31
C ALA A 317 12.51 -4.48 -16.52
N LEU A 318 11.61 -5.45 -16.29
CA LEU A 318 10.98 -6.26 -17.33
C LEU A 318 10.07 -5.42 -18.25
N THR A 319 9.32 -4.47 -17.68
CA THR A 319 8.39 -3.62 -18.47
C THR A 319 9.09 -2.48 -19.19
N GLY A 320 10.33 -2.16 -18.82
CA GLY A 320 10.99 -0.94 -19.25
C GLY A 320 10.29 0.35 -18.79
N ALA A 321 9.36 0.24 -17.82
CA ALA A 321 8.63 1.39 -17.28
C ALA A 321 9.61 2.42 -16.71
N ARG A 322 9.48 3.67 -17.17
CA ARG A 322 10.29 4.81 -16.71
C ARG A 322 9.37 6.01 -16.51
N VAL A 323 9.77 6.89 -15.62
CA VAL A 323 9.17 8.23 -15.50
C VAL A 323 9.97 9.16 -16.38
N GLU A 324 9.30 9.78 -17.35
CA GLU A 324 9.85 10.80 -18.23
C GLU A 324 10.28 12.06 -17.49
#